data_ab35eb2d36554d06b70c62252d1703ba
#
_entry.id   ab35eb2d36554d06b70c62252d1703ba
#
_cell.length_a   1.000
_cell.length_b   1.000
_cell.length_c   1.000
_cell.angle_alpha   90.00
_cell.angle_beta   90.00
_cell.angle_gamma   90.00
#
_symmetry.space_group_name_H-M   'P 1'
#
loop_
_entity.id
_entity.type
_entity.pdbx_description
1 polymer ?
#
loop_
_entity_poly.entity_id
_entity_poly.type
_entity_poly.pdbx_seq_one_letter_code
_entity_poly.pdbx_strand_id
1 'polypeptide(L)'
;MSVSEPIYAVGDLQGCLESFEELIDMLDPNASFVFVGDIVNRGPASLETLRRVKALDEAGRCRAVLLGNHDLHLLAVAAGAGKPHRSDTIGEILEAPDCKELLKWLRHRPLLFETPDTVFVHAGISPAWTLEEARTYAAEVSDALQSKDWKAYLQGMYGDDTDTEKKGAGRMRAILNAFTRMRYVRTDGSLEFKAKMNPKDTPDLMPWFDYPRRFEKTVCFGHWSTLGLVMRKDTIAIDTGCLWGGQLTCVRLPDRRLWQVCCPQWASPC
;
A
#
# COMPACT_ATOMS: atom_id res chain seq x y z
N MET A 1 24.30 -20.26 -7.90
CA MET A 1 23.24 -19.46 -7.23
C MET A 1 22.74 -18.49 -8.28
N SER A 2 21.49 -18.63 -8.73
CA SER A 2 20.92 -17.64 -9.66
C SER A 2 20.74 -16.33 -8.86
N VAL A 3 21.43 -15.31 -9.29
CA VAL A 3 21.20 -13.95 -8.76
C VAL A 3 19.76 -13.61 -9.15
N SER A 4 18.88 -13.45 -8.16
CA SER A 4 17.51 -12.99 -8.43
C SER A 4 17.59 -11.60 -9.08
N GLU A 5 16.83 -11.38 -10.14
CA GLU A 5 16.76 -10.06 -10.76
C GLU A 5 16.42 -8.99 -9.70
N PRO A 6 17.11 -7.85 -9.71
CA PRO A 6 16.87 -6.82 -8.72
C PRO A 6 15.45 -6.25 -8.84
N ILE A 7 14.81 -6.03 -7.69
CA ILE A 7 13.49 -5.44 -7.57
C ILE A 7 13.63 -4.05 -6.96
N TYR A 8 12.98 -3.07 -7.56
CA TYR A 8 12.92 -1.70 -7.09
C TYR A 8 11.57 -1.46 -6.40
N ALA A 9 11.56 -1.48 -5.07
CA ALA A 9 10.39 -1.21 -4.27
C ALA A 9 10.20 0.29 -4.11
N VAL A 10 9.03 0.81 -4.52
CA VAL A 10 8.69 2.23 -4.50
C VAL A 10 7.60 2.48 -3.47
N GLY A 11 7.80 3.50 -2.63
CA GLY A 11 6.87 3.96 -1.61
C GLY A 11 5.62 4.62 -2.19
N ASP A 12 4.78 5.14 -1.30
CA ASP A 12 3.48 5.72 -1.61
C ASP A 12 3.60 6.92 -2.56
N LEU A 13 2.93 6.84 -3.71
CA LEU A 13 2.95 7.90 -4.75
C LEU A 13 1.89 8.97 -4.48
N GLN A 14 0.71 8.56 -4.10
CA GLN A 14 -0.43 9.43 -3.79
C GLN A 14 -0.65 10.56 -4.81
N GLY A 15 -0.51 10.28 -6.12
CA GLY A 15 -0.68 11.29 -7.18
C GLY A 15 0.46 12.28 -7.34
N CYS A 16 1.64 12.05 -6.78
CA CYS A 16 2.83 12.90 -6.92
C CYS A 16 3.65 12.51 -8.16
N LEU A 17 3.07 12.69 -9.36
CA LEU A 17 3.65 12.26 -10.62
C LEU A 17 5.05 12.86 -10.89
N GLU A 18 5.23 14.15 -10.67
CA GLU A 18 6.49 14.85 -10.96
C GLU A 18 7.65 14.21 -10.19
N SER A 19 7.48 14.01 -8.87
CA SER A 19 8.49 13.35 -8.04
C SER A 19 8.70 11.89 -8.44
N PHE A 20 7.67 11.24 -8.96
CA PHE A 20 7.78 9.85 -9.46
C PHE A 20 8.59 9.77 -10.75
N GLU A 21 8.38 10.67 -11.72
CA GLU A 21 9.18 10.70 -12.94
C GLU A 21 10.64 11.05 -12.62
N GLU A 22 10.91 12.02 -11.74
CA GLU A 22 12.26 12.33 -11.29
C GLU A 22 12.94 11.09 -10.67
N LEU A 23 12.22 10.33 -9.85
CA LEU A 23 12.74 9.10 -9.27
C LEU A 23 13.07 8.06 -10.35
N ILE A 24 12.18 7.85 -11.33
CA ILE A 24 12.40 6.88 -12.41
C ILE A 24 13.65 7.24 -13.23
N ASP A 25 13.87 8.52 -13.52
CA ASP A 25 15.03 9.00 -14.29
C ASP A 25 16.37 8.72 -13.60
N MET A 26 16.36 8.53 -12.28
CA MET A 26 17.55 8.16 -11.51
C MET A 26 17.84 6.65 -11.52
N LEU A 27 16.91 5.83 -11.95
CA LEU A 27 16.98 4.37 -11.85
C LEU A 27 17.48 3.73 -13.16
N ASP A 28 17.77 2.42 -13.08
CA ASP A 28 18.08 1.62 -14.26
C ASP A 28 16.93 1.67 -15.26
N PRO A 29 17.17 1.97 -16.55
CA PRO A 29 16.12 1.96 -17.58
C PRO A 29 15.33 0.63 -17.65
N ASN A 30 15.92 -0.47 -17.22
CA ASN A 30 15.30 -1.80 -17.15
C ASN A 30 14.82 -2.17 -15.75
N ALA A 31 14.74 -1.21 -14.82
CA ALA A 31 14.29 -1.47 -13.46
C ALA A 31 12.92 -2.18 -13.44
N SER A 32 12.81 -3.22 -12.62
CA SER A 32 11.58 -3.97 -12.41
C SER A 32 10.99 -3.59 -11.05
N PHE A 33 9.76 -3.06 -11.03
CA PHE A 33 9.18 -2.39 -9.89
C PHE A 33 8.27 -3.27 -9.03
N VAL A 34 8.24 -2.97 -7.74
CA VAL A 34 7.13 -3.29 -6.84
C VAL A 34 6.66 -1.97 -6.22
N PHE A 35 5.41 -1.59 -6.48
CA PHE A 35 4.77 -0.46 -5.82
C PHE A 35 4.04 -0.97 -4.58
N VAL A 36 4.31 -0.37 -3.41
CA VAL A 36 3.73 -0.84 -2.14
C VAL A 36 2.30 -0.34 -1.88
N GLY A 37 1.66 0.29 -2.87
CA GLY A 37 0.28 0.79 -2.80
C GLY A 37 0.19 2.31 -2.67
N ASP A 38 -1.04 2.80 -2.50
CA ASP A 38 -1.38 4.21 -2.46
C ASP A 38 -0.82 4.98 -3.68
N ILE A 39 -1.22 4.50 -4.85
CA ILE A 39 -0.85 5.11 -6.14
C ILE A 39 -1.56 6.46 -6.30
N VAL A 40 -2.80 6.56 -5.85
CA VAL A 40 -3.70 7.69 -6.07
C VAL A 40 -4.07 8.42 -4.79
N ASN A 41 -4.75 9.53 -4.97
CA ASN A 41 -5.42 10.35 -3.96
C ASN A 41 -4.50 11.33 -3.23
N ARG A 42 -5.07 12.46 -2.86
CA ARG A 42 -4.48 13.58 -2.10
C ARG A 42 -3.50 14.45 -2.89
N GLY A 43 -2.68 13.89 -3.73
CA GLY A 43 -1.72 14.64 -4.56
C GLY A 43 -2.35 15.24 -5.82
N PRO A 44 -1.57 16.03 -6.57
CA PRO A 44 -2.10 16.89 -7.63
C PRO A 44 -2.45 16.18 -8.94
N ALA A 45 -1.91 14.97 -9.18
CA ALA A 45 -1.99 14.30 -10.48
C ALA A 45 -2.38 12.81 -10.34
N SER A 46 -3.48 12.52 -9.61
CA SER A 46 -3.90 11.14 -9.32
C SER A 46 -4.21 10.34 -10.59
N LEU A 47 -4.87 10.95 -11.58
CA LEU A 47 -5.23 10.28 -12.82
C LEU A 47 -3.99 9.92 -13.65
N GLU A 48 -3.10 10.86 -13.83
CA GLU A 48 -1.88 10.69 -14.63
C GLU A 48 -0.92 9.69 -13.95
N THR A 49 -0.80 9.74 -12.63
CA THR A 49 0.00 8.77 -11.85
C THR A 49 -0.55 7.36 -12.03
N LEU A 50 -1.87 7.18 -11.94
CA LEU A 50 -2.51 5.88 -12.14
C LEU A 50 -2.25 5.33 -13.55
N ARG A 51 -2.42 6.18 -14.58
CA ARG A 51 -2.13 5.83 -15.96
C ARG A 51 -0.67 5.47 -16.17
N ARG A 52 0.25 6.22 -15.56
CA ARG A 52 1.69 5.99 -15.67
C ARG A 52 2.11 4.65 -15.06
N VAL A 53 1.62 4.33 -13.86
CA VAL A 53 1.89 3.03 -13.21
C VAL A 53 1.27 1.88 -14.01
N LYS A 54 0.03 2.05 -14.51
CA LYS A 54 -0.62 1.08 -15.40
C LYS A 54 0.21 0.82 -16.65
N ALA A 55 0.70 1.87 -17.31
CA ALA A 55 1.53 1.75 -18.51
C ALA A 55 2.85 1.00 -18.22
N LEU A 56 3.49 1.22 -17.08
CA LEU A 56 4.66 0.46 -16.66
C LEU A 56 4.34 -1.03 -16.43
N ASP A 57 3.20 -1.32 -15.82
CA ASP A 57 2.74 -2.69 -15.58
C ASP A 57 2.46 -3.42 -16.90
N GLU A 58 1.77 -2.77 -17.84
CA GLU A 58 1.47 -3.32 -19.17
C GLU A 58 2.72 -3.49 -20.05
N ALA A 59 3.75 -2.68 -19.80
CA ALA A 59 5.07 -2.84 -20.42
C ALA A 59 5.93 -3.95 -19.78
N GLY A 60 5.38 -4.69 -18.81
CA GLY A 60 6.11 -5.75 -18.10
C GLY A 60 7.18 -5.25 -17.13
N ARG A 61 7.13 -3.97 -16.76
CA ARG A 61 8.08 -3.31 -15.85
C ARG A 61 7.71 -3.47 -14.36
N CYS A 62 6.55 -4.04 -14.04
CA CYS A 62 6.13 -4.26 -12.66
C CYS A 62 6.10 -5.74 -12.32
N ARG A 63 6.71 -6.10 -11.18
CA ARG A 63 6.56 -7.43 -10.57
C ARG A 63 5.24 -7.48 -9.78
N ALA A 64 4.89 -6.36 -9.16
CA ALA A 64 3.59 -6.16 -8.53
C ALA A 64 3.29 -4.66 -8.36
N VAL A 65 2.01 -4.33 -8.39
CA VAL A 65 1.45 -3.07 -7.90
C VAL A 65 0.47 -3.46 -6.81
N LEU A 66 0.74 -3.09 -5.57
CA LEU A 66 -0.13 -3.47 -4.45
C LEU A 66 -1.25 -2.45 -4.27
N LEU A 67 -2.36 -2.89 -3.68
CA LEU A 67 -3.43 -2.00 -3.26
C LEU A 67 -3.13 -1.39 -1.90
N GLY A 68 -3.17 -0.07 -1.82
CA GLY A 68 -3.20 0.68 -0.59
C GLY A 68 -4.61 1.08 -0.15
N ASN A 69 -4.73 1.74 1.00
CA ASN A 69 -6.03 2.17 1.50
C ASN A 69 -6.65 3.28 0.64
N HIS A 70 -5.86 4.14 0.00
CA HIS A 70 -6.36 5.16 -0.92
C HIS A 70 -6.84 4.56 -2.25
N ASP A 71 -6.18 3.53 -2.74
CA ASP A 71 -6.61 2.79 -3.93
C ASP A 71 -7.94 2.06 -3.68
N LEU A 72 -8.07 1.42 -2.52
CA LEU A 72 -9.32 0.79 -2.08
C LEU A 72 -10.43 1.82 -1.87
N HIS A 73 -10.10 3.01 -1.36
CA HIS A 73 -11.06 4.11 -1.22
C HIS A 73 -11.60 4.56 -2.59
N LEU A 74 -10.75 4.71 -3.59
CA LEU A 74 -11.19 4.99 -4.98
C LEU A 74 -12.16 3.91 -5.47
N LEU A 75 -11.83 2.63 -5.29
CA LEU A 75 -12.70 1.53 -5.68
C LEU A 75 -14.04 1.54 -4.93
N ALA A 76 -14.03 1.85 -3.62
CA ALA A 76 -15.25 1.93 -2.81
C ALA A 76 -16.14 3.09 -3.23
N VAL A 77 -15.59 4.26 -3.51
CA VAL A 77 -16.35 5.42 -4.04
C VAL A 77 -16.95 5.08 -5.39
N ALA A 78 -16.19 4.47 -6.30
CA ALA A 78 -16.67 4.02 -7.61
C ALA A 78 -17.76 2.93 -7.51
N ALA A 79 -17.74 2.14 -6.45
CA ALA A 79 -18.75 1.12 -6.15
C ALA A 79 -20.03 1.70 -5.51
N GLY A 80 -20.02 2.99 -5.11
CA GLY A 80 -21.08 3.60 -4.32
C GLY A 80 -21.11 3.14 -2.86
N ALA A 81 -20.01 2.54 -2.38
CA ALA A 81 -19.84 2.06 -1.00
C ALA A 81 -19.23 3.12 -0.07
N GLY A 82 -18.63 4.17 -0.63
CA GLY A 82 -18.05 5.29 0.09
C GLY A 82 -18.50 6.63 -0.47
N LYS A 83 -18.28 7.69 0.32
CA LYS A 83 -18.48 9.07 -0.15
C LYS A 83 -17.10 9.72 -0.29
N PRO A 84 -16.88 10.52 -1.36
CA PRO A 84 -15.67 11.32 -1.46
C PRO A 84 -15.50 12.24 -0.23
N HIS A 85 -14.28 12.36 0.24
CA HIS A 85 -13.91 13.36 1.25
C HIS A 85 -13.53 14.67 0.55
N ARG A 86 -13.64 15.79 1.29
CA ARG A 86 -13.29 17.11 0.73
C ARG A 86 -11.84 17.19 0.22
N SER A 87 -10.96 16.41 0.79
CA SER A 87 -9.53 16.39 0.47
C SER A 87 -9.16 15.32 -0.58
N ASP A 88 -10.12 14.60 -1.15
CA ASP A 88 -9.84 13.62 -2.20
C ASP A 88 -9.58 14.29 -3.54
N THR A 89 -8.62 13.72 -4.29
CA THR A 89 -8.28 14.11 -5.66
C THR A 89 -8.57 12.99 -6.66
N ILE A 90 -9.55 12.13 -6.35
CA ILE A 90 -9.95 10.99 -7.18
C ILE A 90 -11.04 11.34 -8.22
N GLY A 91 -11.59 12.57 -8.18
CA GLY A 91 -12.67 13.00 -9.06
C GLY A 91 -12.34 12.86 -10.54
N GLU A 92 -11.15 13.30 -10.94
CA GLU A 92 -10.67 13.21 -12.32
C GLU A 92 -10.61 11.76 -12.84
N ILE A 93 -10.26 10.79 -11.97
CA ILE A 93 -10.26 9.37 -12.33
C ILE A 93 -11.68 8.89 -12.60
N LEU A 94 -12.64 9.30 -11.74
CA LEU A 94 -14.04 8.88 -11.85
C LEU A 94 -14.75 9.47 -13.07
N GLU A 95 -14.30 10.64 -13.54
CA GLU A 95 -14.82 11.35 -14.71
C GLU A 95 -14.05 11.02 -15.99
N ALA A 96 -12.91 10.33 -15.89
CA ALA A 96 -12.06 10.02 -17.04
C ALA A 96 -12.75 9.12 -18.07
N PRO A 97 -12.54 9.32 -19.38
CA PRO A 97 -13.10 8.45 -20.42
C PRO A 97 -12.72 6.98 -20.27
N ASP A 98 -11.55 6.70 -19.73
CA ASP A 98 -10.97 5.37 -19.48
C ASP A 98 -11.20 4.87 -18.02
N CYS A 99 -12.05 5.56 -17.24
CA CYS A 99 -12.33 5.22 -15.85
C CYS A 99 -12.62 3.72 -15.63
N LYS A 100 -13.48 3.13 -16.47
CA LYS A 100 -13.87 1.70 -16.35
C LYS A 100 -12.65 0.78 -16.50
N GLU A 101 -11.75 1.11 -17.40
CA GLU A 101 -10.52 0.35 -17.65
C GLU A 101 -9.55 0.50 -16.48
N LEU A 102 -9.33 1.74 -16.01
CA LEU A 102 -8.48 2.04 -14.86
C LEU A 102 -8.96 1.31 -13.59
N LEU A 103 -10.25 1.38 -13.27
CA LEU A 103 -10.83 0.68 -12.13
C LEU A 103 -10.75 -0.85 -12.30
N LYS A 104 -10.96 -1.37 -13.51
CA LYS A 104 -10.80 -2.80 -13.78
C LYS A 104 -9.36 -3.22 -13.57
N TRP A 105 -8.38 -2.47 -14.07
CA TRP A 105 -6.97 -2.75 -13.86
C TRP A 105 -6.63 -2.70 -12.36
N LEU A 106 -7.02 -1.65 -11.64
CA LEU A 106 -6.69 -1.43 -10.24
C LEU A 106 -7.25 -2.54 -9.33
N ARG A 107 -8.52 -2.95 -9.49
CA ARG A 107 -9.13 -4.00 -8.67
C ARG A 107 -8.57 -5.40 -8.89
N HIS A 108 -7.70 -5.58 -9.91
CA HIS A 108 -6.96 -6.82 -10.15
C HIS A 108 -5.56 -6.78 -9.50
N ARG A 109 -5.24 -5.74 -8.78
CA ARG A 109 -3.95 -5.64 -8.07
C ARG A 109 -4.01 -6.40 -6.75
N PRO A 110 -2.92 -7.08 -6.36
CA PRO A 110 -2.89 -7.87 -5.13
C PRO A 110 -2.73 -7.01 -3.87
N LEU A 111 -2.99 -7.59 -2.70
CA LEU A 111 -2.65 -7.00 -1.38
C LEU A 111 -1.28 -7.44 -0.88
N LEU A 112 -0.74 -8.53 -1.42
CA LEU A 112 0.52 -9.13 -1.00
C LEU A 112 1.28 -9.65 -2.22
N PHE A 113 2.59 -9.42 -2.25
CA PHE A 113 3.52 -10.02 -3.19
C PHE A 113 4.74 -10.56 -2.45
N GLU A 114 5.37 -11.60 -2.97
CA GLU A 114 6.52 -12.24 -2.32
C GLU A 114 7.66 -12.55 -3.28
N THR A 115 8.85 -12.48 -2.71
CA THR A 115 10.07 -13.14 -3.20
C THR A 115 10.50 -14.23 -2.20
N PRO A 116 11.55 -15.00 -2.47
CA PRO A 116 12.06 -15.95 -1.49
C PRO A 116 12.34 -15.34 -0.10
N ASP A 117 12.87 -14.12 -0.05
CA ASP A 117 13.37 -13.50 1.18
C ASP A 117 12.50 -12.35 1.70
N THR A 118 11.64 -11.77 0.86
CA THR A 118 10.88 -10.56 1.19
C THR A 118 9.41 -10.73 0.86
N VAL A 119 8.55 -10.25 1.74
CA VAL A 119 7.10 -10.06 1.48
C VAL A 119 6.81 -8.56 1.42
N PHE A 120 6.02 -8.16 0.43
CA PHE A 120 5.60 -6.79 0.20
C PHE A 120 4.11 -6.67 0.49
N VAL A 121 3.74 -5.67 1.25
CA VAL A 121 2.37 -5.32 1.62
C VAL A 121 2.26 -3.80 1.69
N HIS A 122 1.04 -3.25 1.73
CA HIS A 122 0.92 -1.81 1.86
C HIS A 122 1.21 -1.33 3.30
N ALA A 123 0.49 -1.83 4.32
CA ALA A 123 0.69 -1.37 5.70
C ALA A 123 1.35 -2.41 6.61
N GLY A 124 0.98 -3.68 6.51
CA GLY A 124 1.57 -4.72 7.35
C GLY A 124 0.89 -6.07 7.21
N ILE A 125 1.33 -7.01 8.07
CA ILE A 125 0.73 -8.33 8.24
C ILE A 125 0.44 -8.48 9.73
N SER A 126 -0.81 -8.81 10.08
CA SER A 126 -1.18 -9.00 11.49
C SER A 126 -0.21 -9.96 12.18
N PRO A 127 0.34 -9.60 13.36
CA PRO A 127 1.24 -10.51 14.09
C PRO A 127 0.59 -11.83 14.49
N ALA A 128 -0.75 -11.86 14.55
CA ALA A 128 -1.50 -13.08 14.84
C ALA A 128 -1.46 -14.11 13.70
N TRP A 129 -1.13 -13.68 12.46
CA TRP A 129 -1.18 -14.52 11.29
C TRP A 129 0.16 -15.19 10.98
N THR A 130 0.10 -16.42 10.51
CA THR A 130 1.19 -17.04 9.75
C THR A 130 1.24 -16.42 8.35
N LEU A 131 2.35 -16.62 7.64
CA LEU A 131 2.45 -16.14 6.25
C LEU A 131 1.49 -16.88 5.31
N GLU A 132 1.15 -18.13 5.60
CA GLU A 132 0.17 -18.91 4.85
C GLU A 132 -1.25 -18.37 5.02
N GLU A 133 -1.63 -18.03 6.25
CA GLU A 133 -2.90 -17.35 6.53
C GLU A 133 -2.96 -15.99 5.82
N ALA A 134 -1.88 -15.21 5.86
CA ALA A 134 -1.80 -13.92 5.15
C ALA A 134 -2.00 -14.09 3.63
N ARG A 135 -1.39 -15.10 3.00
CA ARG A 135 -1.61 -15.43 1.57
C ARG A 135 -3.08 -15.76 1.29
N THR A 136 -3.66 -16.61 2.14
CA THR A 136 -5.07 -17.02 2.01
C THR A 136 -6.00 -15.82 2.09
N TYR A 137 -5.79 -14.94 3.06
CA TYR A 137 -6.59 -13.72 3.23
C TYR A 137 -6.39 -12.72 2.10
N ALA A 138 -5.17 -12.55 1.60
CA ALA A 138 -4.91 -11.70 0.45
C ALA A 138 -5.59 -12.23 -0.82
N ALA A 139 -5.57 -13.55 -1.04
CA ALA A 139 -6.25 -14.20 -2.15
C ALA A 139 -7.78 -14.05 -2.05
N GLU A 140 -8.37 -14.25 -0.87
CA GLU A 140 -9.82 -14.07 -0.62
C GLU A 140 -10.30 -12.67 -1.07
N VAL A 141 -9.55 -11.62 -0.70
CA VAL A 141 -9.88 -10.25 -1.10
C VAL A 141 -9.68 -10.06 -2.60
N SER A 142 -8.58 -10.56 -3.17
CA SER A 142 -8.30 -10.44 -4.60
C SER A 142 -9.39 -11.11 -5.45
N ASP A 143 -9.82 -12.31 -5.08
CA ASP A 143 -10.89 -13.04 -5.76
C ASP A 143 -12.22 -12.26 -5.71
N ALA A 144 -12.55 -11.70 -4.55
CA ALA A 144 -13.75 -10.89 -4.37
C ALA A 144 -13.72 -9.61 -5.20
N LEU A 145 -12.59 -8.89 -5.22
CA LEU A 145 -12.41 -7.67 -6.02
C LEU A 145 -12.44 -7.96 -7.52
N GLN A 146 -11.94 -9.12 -7.95
CA GLN A 146 -11.94 -9.52 -9.35
C GLN A 146 -13.30 -10.05 -9.82
N SER A 147 -14.16 -10.47 -8.90
CA SER A 147 -15.48 -11.01 -9.21
C SER A 147 -16.42 -9.96 -9.84
N LYS A 148 -17.53 -10.42 -10.41
CA LYS A 148 -18.62 -9.54 -10.89
C LYS A 148 -19.30 -8.77 -9.75
N ASP A 149 -19.24 -9.30 -8.54
CA ASP A 149 -19.92 -8.79 -7.34
C ASP A 149 -19.04 -7.86 -6.50
N TRP A 150 -17.87 -7.43 -7.02
CA TRP A 150 -16.89 -6.60 -6.32
C TRP A 150 -17.49 -5.32 -5.69
N LYS A 151 -18.50 -4.72 -6.33
CA LYS A 151 -19.18 -3.54 -5.78
C LYS A 151 -19.95 -3.87 -4.50
N ALA A 152 -20.64 -5.01 -4.50
CA ALA A 152 -21.35 -5.49 -3.31
C ALA A 152 -20.36 -5.90 -2.22
N TYR A 153 -19.21 -6.48 -2.58
CA TYR A 153 -18.16 -6.84 -1.64
C TYR A 153 -17.63 -5.62 -0.87
N LEU A 154 -17.42 -4.49 -1.56
CA LEU A 154 -16.94 -3.27 -0.92
C LEU A 154 -17.98 -2.54 -0.07
N GLN A 155 -19.28 -2.92 -0.14
CA GLN A 155 -20.31 -2.36 0.75
C GLN A 155 -19.94 -2.66 2.21
N GLY A 156 -19.78 -1.61 3.00
CA GLY A 156 -19.40 -1.73 4.41
C GLY A 156 -17.92 -2.02 4.65
N MET A 157 -17.01 -1.67 3.71
CA MET A 157 -15.56 -1.85 3.91
C MET A 157 -14.98 -0.94 5.01
N TYR A 158 -15.66 0.13 5.37
CA TYR A 158 -15.19 1.04 6.43
C TYR A 158 -15.56 0.53 7.82
N GLY A 159 -14.63 0.65 8.74
CA GLY A 159 -14.77 0.23 10.15
C GLY A 159 -13.46 -0.35 10.67
N ASP A 160 -13.40 -0.63 11.96
CA ASP A 160 -12.17 -1.00 12.67
C ASP A 160 -12.18 -2.47 13.15
N ASP A 161 -12.85 -3.37 12.42
CA ASP A 161 -12.82 -4.80 12.72
C ASP A 161 -11.41 -5.37 12.56
N THR A 162 -11.06 -6.30 13.45
CA THR A 162 -9.74 -6.98 13.49
C THR A 162 -9.87 -8.50 13.53
N ASP A 163 -11.07 -9.02 13.71
CA ASP A 163 -11.35 -10.44 13.89
C ASP A 163 -11.68 -11.11 12.56
N THR A 164 -10.75 -11.93 12.05
CA THR A 164 -10.90 -12.69 10.81
C THR A 164 -11.82 -13.91 10.92
N GLU A 165 -12.21 -14.29 12.14
CA GLU A 165 -13.21 -15.37 12.35
C GLU A 165 -14.64 -14.89 12.10
N LYS A 166 -14.87 -13.57 12.05
CA LYS A 166 -16.14 -12.99 11.61
C LYS A 166 -16.48 -13.44 10.18
N LYS A 167 -17.74 -13.21 9.78
CA LYS A 167 -18.21 -13.46 8.42
C LYS A 167 -18.58 -12.15 7.72
N GLY A 168 -18.68 -12.19 6.39
CA GLY A 168 -19.12 -11.06 5.58
C GLY A 168 -18.25 -9.82 5.75
N ALA A 169 -18.90 -8.65 5.87
CA ALA A 169 -18.19 -7.37 5.93
C ALA A 169 -17.22 -7.24 7.13
N GLY A 170 -17.51 -7.86 8.26
CA GLY A 170 -16.60 -7.85 9.42
C GLY A 170 -15.28 -8.54 9.15
N ARG A 171 -15.33 -9.72 8.50
CA ARG A 171 -14.13 -10.44 8.05
C ARG A 171 -13.35 -9.65 7.00
N MET A 172 -14.04 -9.14 5.98
CA MET A 172 -13.42 -8.30 4.95
C MET A 172 -12.67 -7.12 5.58
N ARG A 173 -13.32 -6.38 6.49
CA ARG A 173 -12.66 -5.25 7.18
C ARG A 173 -11.44 -5.67 7.97
N ALA A 174 -11.50 -6.77 8.71
CA ALA A 174 -10.37 -7.28 9.48
C ALA A 174 -9.15 -7.56 8.57
N ILE A 175 -9.38 -8.19 7.43
CA ILE A 175 -8.33 -8.48 6.45
C ILE A 175 -7.78 -7.18 5.83
N LEU A 176 -8.65 -6.33 5.29
CA LEU A 176 -8.25 -5.06 4.67
C LEU A 176 -7.51 -4.15 5.65
N ASN A 177 -8.00 -4.04 6.88
CA ASN A 177 -7.39 -3.20 7.91
C ASN A 177 -5.96 -3.63 8.26
N ALA A 178 -5.70 -4.93 8.37
CA ALA A 178 -4.36 -5.43 8.62
C ALA A 178 -3.41 -5.11 7.46
N PHE A 179 -3.81 -5.39 6.20
CA PHE A 179 -2.95 -5.15 5.05
C PHE A 179 -2.77 -3.69 4.69
N THR A 180 -3.76 -2.81 5.00
CA THR A 180 -3.77 -1.45 4.42
C THR A 180 -3.89 -0.31 5.42
N ARG A 181 -4.11 -0.58 6.72
CA ARG A 181 -4.32 0.49 7.71
C ARG A 181 -3.53 0.33 9.01
N MET A 182 -2.96 -0.85 9.25
CA MET A 182 -2.27 -1.16 10.49
C MET A 182 -1.02 -0.30 10.68
N ARG A 183 -0.81 0.20 11.89
CA ARG A 183 0.42 0.88 12.34
C ARG A 183 0.88 0.32 13.67
N TYR A 184 -0.01 0.27 14.63
CA TYR A 184 0.28 -0.11 16.00
C TYR A 184 -0.49 -1.33 16.45
N VAL A 185 0.08 -1.99 17.45
CA VAL A 185 -0.58 -3.00 18.27
C VAL A 185 -0.51 -2.61 19.74
N ARG A 186 -1.48 -3.08 20.51
CA ARG A 186 -1.48 -2.99 21.96
C ARG A 186 -0.65 -4.13 22.56
N THR A 187 -0.44 -4.10 23.86
CA THR A 187 0.33 -5.13 24.59
C THR A 187 -0.25 -6.53 24.46
N ASP A 188 -1.54 -6.66 24.21
CA ASP A 188 -2.24 -7.93 23.97
C ASP A 188 -2.20 -8.39 22.49
N GLY A 189 -1.53 -7.62 21.62
CA GLY A 189 -1.43 -7.88 20.18
C GLY A 189 -2.63 -7.42 19.36
N SER A 190 -3.65 -6.80 19.98
CA SER A 190 -4.79 -6.25 19.24
C SER A 190 -4.37 -5.01 18.43
N LEU A 191 -4.95 -4.85 17.22
CA LEU A 191 -4.61 -3.75 16.30
C LEU A 191 -5.18 -2.41 16.82
N GLU A 192 -4.41 -1.33 16.62
CA GLU A 192 -4.81 0.04 16.92
C GLU A 192 -4.78 0.88 15.63
N PHE A 193 -5.89 1.58 15.32
CA PHE A 193 -6.04 2.32 14.06
C PHE A 193 -6.12 3.84 14.21
N LYS A 194 -6.27 4.37 15.43
CA LYS A 194 -6.43 5.81 15.67
C LYS A 194 -5.09 6.53 15.74
N ALA A 195 -4.07 5.88 16.29
CA ALA A 195 -2.75 6.45 16.41
C ALA A 195 -2.04 6.46 15.05
N LYS A 196 -1.59 7.65 14.62
CA LYS A 196 -0.91 7.86 13.33
C LYS A 196 0.46 8.50 13.48
N MET A 197 0.80 8.96 14.67
CA MET A 197 2.03 9.69 14.96
C MET A 197 3.27 8.77 14.89
N ASN A 198 4.44 9.35 15.04
CA ASN A 198 5.68 8.59 15.15
C ASN A 198 5.70 7.77 16.46
N PRO A 199 6.32 6.59 16.51
CA PRO A 199 6.44 5.79 17.73
C PRO A 199 7.04 6.54 18.94
N LYS A 200 7.88 7.53 18.70
CA LYS A 200 8.43 8.38 19.76
C LYS A 200 7.35 9.20 20.51
N ASP A 201 6.25 9.49 19.83
CA ASP A 201 5.13 10.29 20.34
C ASP A 201 3.99 9.43 20.88
N THR A 202 4.12 8.11 20.83
CA THR A 202 3.10 7.12 21.25
C THR A 202 3.73 5.99 22.07
N PRO A 203 4.31 6.29 23.26
CA PRO A 203 5.08 5.33 24.03
C PRO A 203 4.28 4.13 24.58
N ASP A 204 2.95 4.26 24.66
CA ASP A 204 2.05 3.20 25.15
C ASP A 204 1.63 2.21 24.06
N LEU A 205 2.06 2.42 22.84
CA LEU A 205 1.74 1.57 21.68
C LEU A 205 3.03 1.02 21.06
N MET A 206 2.93 -0.20 20.55
CA MET A 206 4.05 -0.87 19.89
C MET A 206 3.84 -0.84 18.36
N PRO A 207 4.84 -0.42 17.56
CA PRO A 207 4.82 -0.66 16.12
C PRO A 207 4.55 -2.14 15.83
N TRP A 208 3.66 -2.43 14.91
CA TRP A 208 3.24 -3.80 14.64
C TRP A 208 4.42 -4.75 14.35
N PHE A 209 5.48 -4.23 13.72
CA PHE A 209 6.67 -4.99 13.34
C PHE A 209 7.64 -5.24 14.51
N ASP A 210 7.47 -4.58 15.64
CA ASP A 210 8.20 -4.84 16.89
C ASP A 210 7.50 -5.91 17.77
N TYR A 211 6.24 -6.24 17.46
CA TYR A 211 5.52 -7.34 18.10
C TYR A 211 5.99 -8.69 17.53
N PRO A 212 6.08 -9.77 18.34
CA PRO A 212 6.50 -11.08 17.86
C PRO A 212 5.64 -11.57 16.66
N ARG A 213 6.29 -11.89 15.56
CA ARG A 213 5.66 -12.37 14.32
C ARG A 213 5.79 -13.89 14.21
N ARG A 214 4.85 -14.50 13.47
CA ARG A 214 4.81 -15.95 13.23
C ARG A 214 5.49 -16.36 11.90
N PHE A 215 6.39 -15.53 11.37
CA PHE A 215 7.18 -15.77 10.15
C PHE A 215 8.48 -14.94 10.18
N GLU A 216 9.47 -15.35 9.37
CA GLU A 216 10.84 -14.78 9.43
C GLU A 216 11.24 -13.92 8.23
N LYS A 217 10.41 -13.84 7.15
CA LYS A 217 10.75 -13.03 5.97
C LYS A 217 10.85 -11.54 6.32
N THR A 218 11.72 -10.82 5.59
CA THR A 218 11.70 -9.35 5.58
C THR A 218 10.34 -8.85 5.09
N VAL A 219 9.76 -7.86 5.77
CA VAL A 219 8.54 -7.17 5.29
C VAL A 219 8.92 -5.81 4.76
N CYS A 220 8.57 -5.53 3.50
CA CYS A 220 8.70 -4.22 2.87
C CYS A 220 7.30 -3.58 2.73
N PHE A 221 7.12 -2.35 3.24
CA PHE A 221 5.82 -1.70 3.29
C PHE A 221 5.88 -0.17 3.21
N GLY A 222 4.75 0.47 2.94
CA GLY A 222 4.51 1.90 2.86
C GLY A 222 3.61 2.45 3.97
N HIS A 223 2.56 3.19 3.60
CA HIS A 223 1.44 3.61 4.45
C HIS A 223 1.75 4.54 5.63
N TRP A 224 2.88 4.42 6.28
CA TRP A 224 3.15 5.08 7.55
C TRP A 224 4.16 6.22 7.42
N SER A 225 3.74 7.31 6.78
CA SER A 225 4.61 8.45 6.46
C SER A 225 5.30 9.06 7.69
N THR A 226 4.62 9.13 8.84
CA THR A 226 5.20 9.68 10.07
C THR A 226 6.26 8.78 10.72
N LEU A 227 6.34 7.50 10.33
CA LEU A 227 7.41 6.59 10.73
C LEU A 227 8.74 6.96 10.06
N GLY A 228 8.68 7.40 8.80
CA GLY A 228 9.83 7.63 7.96
C GLY A 228 10.50 6.34 7.47
N LEU A 229 11.74 6.49 6.99
CA LEU A 229 12.53 5.36 6.48
C LEU A 229 12.96 4.43 7.61
N VAL A 230 12.64 3.13 7.47
CA VAL A 230 13.16 2.07 8.33
C VAL A 230 13.89 1.04 7.46
N MET A 231 15.14 0.74 7.81
CA MET A 231 16.00 -0.23 7.12
C MET A 231 16.59 -1.21 8.12
N ARG A 232 15.75 -2.16 8.62
CA ARG A 232 16.18 -3.22 9.53
C ARG A 232 16.37 -4.54 8.78
N LYS A 233 17.00 -5.53 9.41
CA LYS A 233 17.21 -6.86 8.82
C LYS A 233 15.88 -7.48 8.33
N ASP A 234 14.84 -7.35 9.10
CA ASP A 234 13.54 -8.00 8.94
C ASP A 234 12.40 -7.05 8.54
N THR A 235 12.66 -5.72 8.45
CA THR A 235 11.65 -4.69 8.26
C THR A 235 12.20 -3.55 7.42
N ILE A 236 11.47 -3.20 6.35
CA ILE A 236 11.77 -2.07 5.46
C ILE A 236 10.50 -1.24 5.31
N ALA A 237 10.47 -0.01 5.86
CA ALA A 237 9.39 0.96 5.67
C ALA A 237 9.87 2.05 4.73
N ILE A 238 9.13 2.33 3.65
CA ILE A 238 9.54 3.23 2.56
C ILE A 238 8.53 4.33 2.23
N ASP A 239 7.46 4.48 2.98
CA ASP A 239 6.66 5.71 2.93
C ASP A 239 7.38 6.80 3.73
N THR A 240 8.00 7.71 3.02
CA THR A 240 8.78 8.81 3.59
C THR A 240 8.10 10.17 3.37
N GLY A 241 6.80 10.14 3.12
CA GLY A 241 5.94 11.32 3.16
C GLY A 241 6.04 12.22 1.93
N CYS A 242 6.18 11.67 0.72
CA CYS A 242 6.25 12.46 -0.53
C CYS A 242 5.14 13.53 -0.58
N LEU A 243 3.89 13.14 -0.42
CA LEU A 243 2.73 14.03 -0.43
C LEU A 243 2.86 15.20 0.58
N TRP A 244 3.51 14.96 1.70
CA TRP A 244 3.60 15.87 2.84
C TRP A 244 4.84 16.78 2.82
N GLY A 245 5.59 16.81 1.71
CA GLY A 245 6.83 17.58 1.58
C GLY A 245 8.07 16.85 2.12
N GLY A 246 7.96 15.53 2.30
CA GLY A 246 9.08 14.67 2.61
C GLY A 246 9.80 14.17 1.35
N GLN A 247 10.01 12.86 1.26
CA GLN A 247 10.71 12.25 0.13
C GLN A 247 9.89 11.11 -0.48
N LEU A 248 10.05 10.89 -1.78
CA LEU A 248 9.67 9.65 -2.44
C LEU A 248 10.87 8.71 -2.38
N THR A 249 10.68 7.52 -1.83
CA THR A 249 11.75 6.56 -1.60
C THR A 249 11.61 5.33 -2.49
N CYS A 250 12.72 4.90 -3.07
CA CYS A 250 12.88 3.61 -3.74
C CYS A 250 14.01 2.82 -3.11
N VAL A 251 13.78 1.54 -2.85
CA VAL A 251 14.79 0.59 -2.34
C VAL A 251 14.95 -0.54 -3.33
N ARG A 252 16.19 -0.80 -3.76
CA ARG A 252 16.52 -1.98 -4.58
C ARG A 252 16.82 -3.19 -3.69
N LEU A 253 16.20 -4.30 -3.99
CA LEU A 253 16.45 -5.57 -3.32
C LEU A 253 17.19 -6.55 -4.25
N PRO A 254 18.10 -7.37 -3.73
CA PRO A 254 18.33 -7.63 -2.30
C PRO A 254 19.38 -6.72 -1.64
N ASP A 255 20.13 -5.89 -2.39
CA ASP A 255 21.29 -5.13 -1.90
C ASP A 255 20.92 -3.88 -1.07
N ARG A 256 19.64 -3.54 -0.99
CA ARG A 256 19.08 -2.43 -0.21
C ARG A 256 19.64 -1.05 -0.59
N ARG A 257 20.07 -0.89 -1.83
CA ARG A 257 20.45 0.43 -2.35
C ARG A 257 19.23 1.35 -2.37
N LEU A 258 19.44 2.60 -1.97
CA LEU A 258 18.41 3.59 -1.75
C LEU A 258 18.50 4.72 -2.77
N TRP A 259 17.35 5.18 -3.24
CA TRP A 259 17.16 6.44 -3.98
C TRP A 259 16.03 7.22 -3.34
N GLN A 260 16.19 8.53 -3.26
CA GLN A 260 15.19 9.43 -2.69
C GLN A 260 15.13 10.72 -3.49
N VAL A 261 13.92 11.21 -3.73
CA VAL A 261 13.63 12.50 -4.35
C VAL A 261 12.91 13.36 -3.33
N CYS A 262 13.34 14.61 -3.16
CA CYS A 262 12.64 15.59 -2.32
C CYS A 262 11.35 16.02 -3.01
N CYS A 263 10.23 15.97 -2.29
CA CYS A 263 8.93 16.23 -2.86
C CYS A 263 8.36 17.57 -2.39
N PRO A 264 7.65 18.32 -3.25
CA PRO A 264 6.87 19.48 -2.80
C PRO A 264 5.80 19.06 -1.79
N GLN A 265 5.46 19.97 -0.89
CA GLN A 265 4.33 19.77 0.02
C GLN A 265 3.02 20.08 -0.70
N TRP A 266 2.25 19.06 -1.02
CA TRP A 266 0.94 19.18 -1.68
C TRP A 266 -0.23 19.19 -0.71
N ALA A 267 -0.07 18.62 0.47
CA ALA A 267 -1.07 18.58 1.51
C ALA A 267 -0.42 18.78 2.90
N SER A 268 -1.22 19.17 3.88
CA SER A 268 -0.80 19.19 5.28
C SER A 268 -1.17 17.88 5.96
N PRO A 269 -0.29 17.30 6.77
CA PRO A 269 -0.64 16.13 7.58
C PRO A 269 -1.87 16.44 8.47
N CYS A 270 -2.81 15.48 8.52
CA CYS A 270 -4.04 15.58 9.34
C CYS A 270 -3.78 15.14 10.77
#